data_98ca05bba303d8ea1a2cb9855fa65c1e
#
_entry.id   98ca05bba303d8ea1a2cb9855fa65c1e
#
_cell.length_a   1.000
_cell.length_b   1.000
_cell.length_c   1.000
_cell.angle_alpha   90.00
_cell.angle_beta   90.00
_cell.angle_gamma   90.00
#
_symmetry.space_group_name_H-M   'P 1'
#
loop_
_entity.id
_entity.type
_entity.pdbx_description
1 polymer ?
#
loop_
_entity_poly.entity_id
_entity_poly.type
_entity_poly.pdbx_seq_one_letter_code
_entity_poly.pdbx_strand_id
1 'polypeptide(L)'
;AFAIGDVIGVMNRGRLEQWDDAYSLYHRPATRFVADFIGHGVFTRGQVVTTADGPRVMTSLGALADAAECPLPGAYPNDECDVLLRADDIVHDDDAPVRACIERKAFRGSEFLYTLRLASGEQVLAHVPSHHDHQIGEWIGIRPLVDHVVTFERDPAPPNPGI
;
A
#
# COMPACT_ATOMS: atom_id res chain seq x y z
N ALA A 1 16.81 8.15 -11.38
CA ALA A 1 16.02 8.20 -12.61
C ALA A 1 14.84 9.17 -12.50
N PHE A 2 14.09 9.13 -11.39
CA PHE A 2 12.90 9.98 -11.17
C PHE A 2 13.17 11.49 -11.24
N ALA A 3 14.34 11.92 -10.83
CA ALA A 3 14.70 13.33 -10.83
C ALA A 3 15.15 13.88 -12.20
N ILE A 4 15.42 13.01 -13.18
CA ILE A 4 16.08 13.38 -14.41
C ILE A 4 15.27 13.02 -15.66
N GLY A 5 14.46 11.96 -15.59
CA GLY A 5 13.71 11.46 -16.73
C GLY A 5 12.29 12.06 -16.81
N ASP A 6 11.88 12.53 -17.99
CA ASP A 6 10.51 12.91 -18.26
C ASP A 6 9.63 11.66 -18.45
N VAL A 7 10.19 10.64 -19.08
CA VAL A 7 9.60 9.32 -19.26
C VAL A 7 10.63 8.25 -18.91
N ILE A 8 10.20 7.23 -18.21
CA ILE A 8 11.05 6.18 -17.66
C ILE A 8 10.53 4.82 -18.11
N GLY A 9 11.43 4.02 -18.67
CA GLY A 9 11.16 2.62 -18.98
C GLY A 9 11.64 1.70 -17.87
N VAL A 10 10.79 0.86 -17.35
CA VAL A 10 11.14 -0.21 -16.41
C VAL A 10 11.25 -1.52 -17.18
N MET A 11 12.42 -2.12 -17.12
CA MET A 11 12.72 -3.36 -17.84
C MET A 11 12.96 -4.51 -16.86
N ASN A 12 12.50 -5.68 -17.25
CA ASN A 12 12.70 -6.92 -16.50
C ASN A 12 13.02 -8.06 -17.47
N ARG A 13 14.15 -8.72 -17.29
CA ARG A 13 14.58 -9.86 -18.10
C ARG A 13 14.48 -9.61 -19.62
N GLY A 14 14.88 -8.42 -20.07
CA GLY A 14 14.85 -8.02 -21.47
C GLY A 14 13.48 -7.63 -22.02
N ARG A 15 12.45 -7.54 -21.18
CA ARG A 15 11.11 -7.08 -21.55
C ARG A 15 10.81 -5.74 -20.92
N LEU A 16 10.11 -4.89 -21.66
CA LEU A 16 9.58 -3.63 -21.13
C LEU A 16 8.31 -3.96 -20.31
N GLU A 17 8.37 -3.65 -19.01
CA GLU A 17 7.24 -3.81 -18.08
C GLU A 17 6.29 -2.62 -18.12
N GLN A 18 6.86 -1.42 -18.10
CA GLN A 18 6.09 -0.17 -18.16
C GLN A 18 6.97 0.96 -18.69
N TRP A 19 6.35 1.86 -19.47
CA TRP A 19 6.96 3.06 -20.00
C TRP A 19 6.05 4.23 -19.68
N ASP A 20 6.45 5.06 -18.69
CA ASP A 20 5.56 6.09 -18.16
C ASP A 20 6.36 7.20 -17.45
N ASP A 21 5.68 8.27 -17.03
CA ASP A 21 6.27 9.26 -16.13
C ASP A 21 6.48 8.69 -14.70
N ALA A 22 7.28 9.39 -13.91
CA ALA A 22 7.64 8.96 -12.56
C ALA A 22 6.41 8.83 -11.64
N TYR A 23 5.45 9.72 -11.76
CA TYR A 23 4.22 9.70 -10.97
C TYR A 23 3.38 8.44 -11.26
N SER A 24 3.17 8.14 -12.53
CA SER A 24 2.40 6.96 -12.97
C SER A 24 3.08 5.66 -12.59
N LEU A 25 4.41 5.57 -12.71
CA LEU A 25 5.18 4.40 -12.27
C LEU A 25 5.03 4.14 -10.77
N TYR A 26 4.96 5.20 -9.97
CA TYR A 26 4.83 5.09 -8.51
C TYR A 26 3.38 4.79 -8.08
N HIS A 27 2.42 5.55 -8.60
CA HIS A 27 1.02 5.47 -8.17
C HIS A 27 0.18 4.46 -8.93
N ARG A 28 0.58 4.10 -10.16
CA ARG A 28 -0.16 3.19 -11.06
C ARG A 28 0.77 2.15 -11.70
N PRO A 29 1.53 1.40 -10.91
CA PRO A 29 2.42 0.36 -11.44
C PRO A 29 1.60 -0.70 -12.17
N ALA A 30 2.02 -1.04 -13.38
CA ALA A 30 1.31 -2.01 -14.23
C ALA A 30 1.48 -3.46 -13.74
N THR A 31 2.58 -3.76 -13.05
CA THR A 31 2.91 -5.09 -12.55
C THR A 31 3.45 -5.03 -11.12
N ARG A 32 3.40 -6.18 -10.42
CA ARG A 32 4.06 -6.32 -9.11
C ARG A 32 5.55 -6.00 -9.19
N PHE A 33 6.20 -6.41 -10.28
CA PHE A 33 7.62 -6.11 -10.48
C PHE A 33 7.88 -4.61 -10.47
N VAL A 34 7.09 -3.83 -11.22
CA VAL A 34 7.21 -2.37 -11.23
C VAL A 34 6.94 -1.79 -9.84
N ALA A 35 5.90 -2.26 -9.17
CA ALA A 35 5.56 -1.83 -7.82
C ALA A 35 6.71 -2.02 -6.83
N ASP A 36 7.33 -3.20 -6.84
CA ASP A 36 8.45 -3.54 -5.96
C ASP A 36 9.74 -2.80 -6.34
N PHE A 37 9.97 -2.63 -7.65
CA PHE A 37 11.18 -2.00 -8.17
C PHE A 37 11.24 -0.50 -7.90
N ILE A 38 10.09 0.18 -8.01
CA ILE A 38 10.01 1.64 -7.96
C ILE A 38 10.06 2.20 -6.55
N GLY A 39 9.57 1.49 -5.56
CA GLY A 39 9.53 2.03 -4.21
C GLY A 39 9.09 1.02 -3.16
N HIS A 40 9.28 1.42 -1.90
CA HIS A 40 8.85 0.61 -0.78
C HIS A 40 7.33 0.60 -0.66
N GLY A 41 6.76 -0.58 -0.68
CA GLY A 41 5.35 -0.82 -0.46
C GLY A 41 5.15 -2.20 0.13
N VAL A 42 3.95 -2.44 0.62
CA VAL A 42 3.52 -3.75 1.11
C VAL A 42 2.25 -4.15 0.37
N PHE A 43 2.06 -5.46 0.23
CA PHE A 43 0.81 -6.01 -0.27
C PHE A 43 -0.01 -6.50 0.90
N THR A 44 -1.23 -5.98 1.04
CA THR A 44 -2.21 -6.47 2.01
C THR A 44 -3.32 -7.22 1.28
N ARG A 45 -4.00 -8.11 1.98
CA ARG A 45 -5.09 -8.87 1.39
C ARG A 45 -6.33 -8.02 1.28
N GLY A 46 -6.99 -8.09 0.12
CA GLY A 46 -8.23 -7.39 -0.18
C GLY A 46 -9.32 -8.35 -0.64
N GLN A 47 -10.55 -7.98 -0.36
CA GLN A 47 -11.75 -8.64 -0.84
C GLN A 47 -12.61 -7.61 -1.58
N VAL A 48 -12.90 -7.87 -2.84
CA VAL A 48 -13.83 -7.03 -3.61
C VAL A 48 -15.24 -7.32 -3.12
N VAL A 49 -15.96 -6.28 -2.74
CA VAL A 49 -17.34 -6.36 -2.27
C VAL A 49 -18.21 -5.34 -2.99
N THR A 50 -19.49 -5.65 -3.14
CA THR A 50 -20.48 -4.71 -3.69
C THR A 50 -21.19 -4.03 -2.53
N THR A 51 -21.18 -2.70 -2.54
CA THR A 51 -21.94 -1.87 -1.58
C THR A 51 -23.02 -1.07 -2.30
N ALA A 52 -23.85 -0.36 -1.54
CA ALA A 52 -24.88 0.52 -2.11
C ALA A 52 -24.26 1.64 -3.00
N ASP A 53 -23.04 2.05 -2.69
CA ASP A 53 -22.30 3.10 -3.40
C ASP A 53 -21.38 2.56 -4.51
N GLY A 54 -21.44 1.25 -4.79
CA GLY A 54 -20.63 0.58 -5.79
C GLY A 54 -19.58 -0.38 -5.22
N PRO A 55 -18.65 -0.87 -6.05
CA PRO A 55 -17.64 -1.81 -5.59
C PRO A 55 -16.65 -1.15 -4.62
N ARG A 56 -16.21 -1.90 -3.64
CA ARG A 56 -15.17 -1.52 -2.67
C ARG A 56 -14.19 -2.66 -2.48
N VAL A 57 -12.97 -2.34 -2.06
CA VAL A 57 -12.01 -3.33 -1.60
C VAL A 57 -11.93 -3.26 -0.08
N MET A 58 -12.31 -4.35 0.57
CA MET A 58 -12.21 -4.50 2.02
C MET A 58 -10.86 -5.08 2.39
N THR A 59 -10.20 -4.49 3.37
CA THR A 59 -8.92 -4.92 3.90
C THR A 59 -8.95 -4.94 5.43
N SER A 60 -7.86 -5.37 6.06
CA SER A 60 -7.68 -5.27 7.52
C SER A 60 -7.68 -3.83 8.04
N LEU A 61 -7.53 -2.84 7.16
CA LEU A 61 -7.64 -1.41 7.47
C LEU A 61 -9.05 -0.86 7.27
N GLY A 62 -9.99 -1.68 6.84
CA GLY A 62 -11.34 -1.30 6.45
C GLY A 62 -11.51 -1.18 4.94
N ALA A 63 -12.60 -0.54 4.52
CA ALA A 63 -12.89 -0.30 3.12
C ALA A 63 -11.93 0.76 2.54
N LEU A 64 -11.36 0.46 1.38
CA LEU A 64 -10.47 1.38 0.66
C LEU A 64 -11.19 2.01 -0.52
N ALA A 65 -10.84 3.24 -0.75
CA ALA A 65 -10.98 4.03 -1.96
C ALA A 65 -12.37 4.34 -2.53
N ASP A 66 -12.28 5.21 -3.52
CA ASP A 66 -13.36 5.62 -4.39
C ASP A 66 -13.87 4.44 -5.25
N ALA A 67 -15.17 4.36 -5.43
CA ALA A 67 -15.82 3.32 -6.23
C ALA A 67 -15.32 3.29 -7.69
N ALA A 68 -14.91 4.43 -8.23
CA ALA A 68 -14.43 4.54 -9.61
C ALA A 68 -13.11 3.80 -9.87
N GLU A 69 -12.29 3.63 -8.84
CA GLU A 69 -10.94 3.04 -8.93
C GLU A 69 -10.90 1.58 -8.43
N CYS A 70 -11.98 1.09 -7.85
CA CYS A 70 -12.05 -0.28 -7.35
C CYS A 70 -12.28 -1.28 -8.49
N PRO A 71 -11.66 -2.47 -8.42
CA PRO A 71 -11.96 -3.54 -9.36
C PRO A 71 -13.42 -3.95 -9.28
N LEU A 72 -13.96 -4.37 -10.41
CA LEU A 72 -15.34 -4.90 -10.47
C LEU A 72 -15.41 -6.29 -9.83
N PRO A 73 -16.54 -6.68 -9.27
CA PRO A 73 -16.80 -8.04 -8.86
C PRO A 73 -16.55 -9.02 -10.01
N GLY A 74 -15.85 -10.11 -9.74
CA GLY A 74 -15.43 -11.08 -10.76
C GLY A 74 -14.13 -10.74 -11.50
N ALA A 75 -13.48 -9.61 -11.21
CA ALA A 75 -12.18 -9.27 -11.80
C ALA A 75 -11.06 -10.22 -11.32
N TYR A 76 -11.21 -10.79 -10.13
CA TYR A 76 -10.26 -11.73 -9.55
C TYR A 76 -10.96 -13.03 -9.09
N PRO A 77 -10.24 -14.17 -9.05
CA PRO A 77 -10.79 -15.41 -8.51
C PRO A 77 -11.30 -15.21 -7.08
N ASN A 78 -12.53 -15.62 -6.82
CA ASN A 78 -13.23 -15.45 -5.53
C ASN A 78 -13.31 -13.99 -5.02
N ASP A 79 -13.14 -13.02 -5.91
CA ASP A 79 -13.03 -11.60 -5.58
C ASP A 79 -11.87 -11.26 -4.61
N GLU A 80 -10.88 -12.14 -4.51
CA GLU A 80 -9.70 -11.96 -3.69
C GLU A 80 -8.57 -11.31 -4.49
N CYS A 81 -7.99 -10.25 -3.95
CA CYS A 81 -6.87 -9.55 -4.56
C CYS A 81 -5.79 -9.19 -3.52
N ASP A 82 -4.64 -8.79 -4.00
CA ASP A 82 -3.63 -8.13 -3.18
C ASP A 82 -3.64 -6.63 -3.50
N VAL A 83 -3.63 -5.82 -2.45
CA VAL A 83 -3.65 -4.36 -2.54
C VAL A 83 -2.26 -3.83 -2.21
N LEU A 84 -1.71 -3.02 -3.09
CA LEU A 84 -0.48 -2.28 -2.82
C LEU A 84 -0.78 -1.10 -1.89
N LEU A 85 -0.09 -1.03 -0.77
CA LEU A 85 -0.09 0.10 0.13
C LEU A 85 1.33 0.63 0.30
N ARG A 86 1.50 1.91 0.08
CA ARG A 86 2.75 2.63 0.32
C ARG A 86 2.71 3.37 1.64
N ALA A 87 3.85 3.84 2.11
CA ALA A 87 3.94 4.53 3.39
C ALA A 87 3.14 5.84 3.46
N ASP A 88 2.93 6.49 2.32
CA ASP A 88 2.11 7.70 2.20
C ASP A 88 0.59 7.42 2.14
N ASP A 89 0.20 6.16 1.96
CA ASP A 89 -1.21 5.74 1.99
C ASP A 89 -1.75 5.51 3.40
N ILE A 90 -0.89 5.53 4.41
CA ILE A 90 -1.25 5.28 5.80
C ILE A 90 -0.87 6.49 6.65
N VAL A 91 -1.83 7.03 7.37
CA VAL A 91 -1.62 8.17 8.27
C VAL A 91 -1.86 7.78 9.73
N HIS A 92 -1.09 8.41 10.62
CA HIS A 92 -1.33 8.35 12.06
C HIS A 92 -2.58 9.15 12.41
N ASP A 93 -3.46 8.54 13.17
CA ASP A 93 -4.70 9.14 13.65
C ASP A 93 -5.11 8.49 14.97
N ASP A 94 -4.93 9.20 16.07
CA ASP A 94 -5.20 8.68 17.42
C ASP A 94 -6.66 8.26 17.62
N ASP A 95 -7.58 8.88 16.88
CA ASP A 95 -9.02 8.60 16.95
C ASP A 95 -9.44 7.44 16.03
N ALA A 96 -8.52 6.92 15.20
CA ALA A 96 -8.82 5.83 14.28
C ALA A 96 -9.12 4.52 15.02
N PRO A 97 -10.14 3.75 14.55
CA PRO A 97 -10.49 2.47 15.16
C PRO A 97 -9.45 1.38 14.93
N VAL A 98 -8.67 1.48 13.86
CA VAL A 98 -7.61 0.51 13.55
C VAL A 98 -6.36 0.88 14.30
N ARG A 99 -5.83 -0.09 15.05
CA ARG A 99 -4.59 0.07 15.81
C ARG A 99 -3.51 -0.83 15.25
N ALA A 100 -2.27 -0.34 15.25
CA ALA A 100 -1.10 -1.10 14.83
C ALA A 100 0.07 -0.91 15.78
N CYS A 101 0.86 -1.97 15.93
CA CYS A 101 2.04 -1.98 16.78
C CYS A 101 3.28 -1.57 15.97
N ILE A 102 4.05 -0.64 16.49
CA ILE A 102 5.31 -0.22 15.87
C ILE A 102 6.36 -1.31 16.07
N GLU A 103 6.80 -1.92 14.97
CA GLU A 103 7.86 -2.95 14.98
C GLU A 103 9.24 -2.39 14.67
N ARG A 104 9.29 -1.43 13.76
CA ARG A 104 10.53 -0.75 13.36
C ARG A 104 10.25 0.73 13.16
N LYS A 105 11.28 1.52 13.36
CA LYS A 105 11.23 2.94 13.02
C LYS A 105 12.56 3.39 12.45
N ALA A 106 12.51 4.16 11.36
CA ALA A 106 13.66 4.77 10.72
C ALA A 106 13.47 6.28 10.68
N PHE A 107 14.36 7.01 11.31
CA PHE A 107 14.35 8.48 11.28
C PHE A 107 14.85 8.99 9.93
N ARG A 108 14.08 9.86 9.29
CA ARG A 108 14.38 10.45 7.99
C ARG A 108 14.39 11.98 8.00
N GLY A 109 14.67 12.57 9.15
CA GLY A 109 14.71 14.02 9.34
C GLY A 109 13.35 14.61 9.69
N SER A 110 12.57 15.02 8.71
CA SER A 110 11.24 15.60 8.92
C SER A 110 10.18 14.58 9.33
N GLU A 111 10.46 13.29 9.15
CA GLU A 111 9.52 12.21 9.40
C GLU A 111 10.21 10.94 9.88
N PHE A 112 9.44 10.05 10.47
CA PHE A 112 9.77 8.64 10.67
C PHE A 112 9.10 7.79 9.61
N LEU A 113 9.80 6.78 9.12
CA LEU A 113 9.19 5.64 8.46
C LEU A 113 8.97 4.54 9.49
N TYR A 114 7.71 4.26 9.78
CA TYR A 114 7.32 3.17 10.67
C TYR A 114 6.98 1.92 9.86
N THR A 115 7.43 0.77 10.36
CA THR A 115 6.89 -0.54 10.00
C THR A 115 5.94 -0.94 11.11
N LEU A 116 4.68 -1.12 10.76
CA LEU A 116 3.58 -1.34 11.69
C LEU A 116 3.00 -2.73 11.47
N ARG A 117 2.67 -3.44 12.56
CA ARG A 117 1.93 -4.70 12.49
C ARG A 117 0.50 -4.51 12.97
N LEU A 118 -0.43 -4.94 12.13
CA LEU A 118 -1.86 -4.98 12.45
C LEU A 118 -2.18 -6.15 13.38
N ALA A 119 -3.34 -6.11 14.03
CA ALA A 119 -3.84 -7.23 14.83
C ALA A 119 -4.03 -8.52 14.02
N SER A 120 -4.26 -8.41 12.70
CA SER A 120 -4.31 -9.54 11.76
C SER A 120 -2.95 -10.22 11.52
N GLY A 121 -1.84 -9.59 11.93
CA GLY A 121 -0.48 -10.03 11.66
C GLY A 121 0.12 -9.45 10.38
N GLU A 122 -0.66 -8.77 9.55
CA GLU A 122 -0.16 -8.09 8.36
C GLU A 122 0.66 -6.86 8.74
N GLN A 123 1.66 -6.56 7.90
CA GLN A 123 2.49 -5.38 8.07
C GLN A 123 2.09 -4.30 7.08
N VAL A 124 2.16 -3.05 7.54
CA VAL A 124 2.02 -1.85 6.71
C VAL A 124 3.12 -0.85 7.03
N LEU A 125 3.35 0.08 6.13
CA LEU A 125 4.31 1.18 6.32
C LEU A 125 3.54 2.47 6.53
N ALA A 126 4.09 3.39 7.32
CA ALA A 126 3.52 4.73 7.48
C ALA A 126 4.63 5.78 7.61
N HIS A 127 4.42 6.93 6.97
CA HIS A 127 5.18 8.13 7.25
C HIS A 127 4.49 8.91 8.38
N VAL A 128 5.23 9.19 9.44
CA VAL A 128 4.73 9.94 10.60
C VAL A 128 5.65 11.12 10.85
N PRO A 129 5.12 12.33 11.00
CA PRO A 129 5.95 13.51 11.28
C PRO A 129 6.87 13.30 12.48
N SER A 130 8.11 13.79 12.40
CA SER A 130 9.16 13.51 13.39
C SER A 130 8.86 14.01 14.81
N HIS A 131 7.91 14.92 14.97
CA HIS A 131 7.46 15.37 16.29
C HIS A 131 6.53 14.38 17.01
N HIS A 132 6.04 13.35 16.32
CA HIS A 132 5.31 12.21 16.89
C HIS A 132 6.27 11.03 17.08
N ASP A 133 7.16 11.14 18.06
CA ASP A 133 8.18 10.13 18.35
C ASP A 133 7.65 9.01 19.24
N HIS A 134 6.89 8.10 18.68
CA HIS A 134 6.39 6.90 19.36
C HIS A 134 7.48 5.84 19.54
N GLN A 135 7.32 4.99 20.54
CA GLN A 135 8.29 3.93 20.84
C GLN A 135 7.98 2.63 20.10
N ILE A 136 9.02 1.84 19.81
CA ILE A 136 8.86 0.47 19.30
C ILE A 136 8.06 -0.35 20.33
N GLY A 137 7.07 -1.10 19.86
CA GLY A 137 6.13 -1.85 20.69
C GLY A 137 4.88 -1.06 21.10
N GLU A 138 4.83 0.23 20.84
CA GLU A 138 3.65 1.06 21.10
C GLU A 138 2.56 0.79 20.05
N TRP A 139 1.31 0.82 20.48
CA TRP A 139 0.14 0.71 19.62
C TRP A 139 -0.43 2.08 19.32
N ILE A 140 -0.42 2.46 18.05
CA ILE A 140 -0.95 3.74 17.58
C ILE A 140 -2.19 3.54 16.70
N GLY A 141 -3.04 4.55 16.64
CA GLY A 141 -4.15 4.59 15.71
C GLY A 141 -3.66 4.95 14.31
N ILE A 142 -4.18 4.26 13.31
CA ILE A 142 -3.88 4.52 11.91
C ILE A 142 -5.14 4.43 11.06
N ARG A 143 -5.14 5.16 9.95
CA ARG A 143 -6.17 5.03 8.93
C ARG A 143 -5.59 5.07 7.53
N PRO A 144 -6.20 4.41 6.56
CA PRO A 144 -5.82 4.56 5.16
C PRO A 144 -6.24 5.95 4.64
N LEU A 145 -5.36 6.54 3.86
CA LEU A 145 -5.61 7.75 3.08
C LEU A 145 -5.20 7.45 1.64
N VAL A 146 -6.08 6.81 0.90
CA VAL A 146 -5.82 6.25 -0.43
C VAL A 146 -6.70 6.98 -1.44
N ASP A 147 -6.10 7.65 -2.41
CA ASP A 147 -6.82 8.35 -3.47
C ASP A 147 -7.31 7.39 -4.56
N HIS A 148 -6.60 6.30 -4.77
CA HIS A 148 -6.93 5.24 -5.73
C HIS A 148 -6.37 3.91 -5.27
N VAL A 149 -7.05 2.81 -5.60
CA VAL A 149 -6.64 1.46 -5.22
C VAL A 149 -5.79 0.84 -6.32
N VAL A 150 -4.63 0.32 -5.96
CA VAL A 150 -3.78 -0.49 -6.84
C VAL A 150 -3.89 -1.94 -6.41
N THR A 151 -4.46 -2.78 -7.27
CA THR A 151 -4.71 -4.19 -6.98
C THR A 151 -4.03 -5.10 -7.99
N PHE A 152 -3.65 -6.28 -7.52
CA PHE A 152 -3.10 -7.36 -8.34
C PHE A 152 -3.77 -8.67 -7.98
N GLU A 153 -3.69 -9.63 -8.89
CA GLU A 153 -4.09 -10.99 -8.57
C GLU A 153 -3.36 -11.50 -7.33
N ARG A 154 -4.07 -12.19 -6.46
CA ARG A 154 -3.53 -12.70 -5.20
C ARG A 154 -2.36 -13.64 -5.44
N ASP A 155 -1.22 -13.35 -4.82
CA ASP A 155 -0.10 -14.26 -4.82
C ASP A 155 -0.42 -15.43 -3.86
N PRO A 156 -0.30 -16.69 -4.32
CA PRO A 156 -0.48 -17.86 -3.46
C PRO A 156 0.56 -17.93 -2.32
N ALA A 157 1.71 -17.27 -2.47
CA ALA A 157 2.66 -17.12 -1.39
C ALA A 157 2.11 -16.17 -0.30
N PRO A 158 2.38 -16.39 0.99
CA PRO A 158 2.00 -15.41 2.02
C PRO A 158 2.69 -14.08 1.72
N PRO A 159 2.04 -12.94 2.01
CA PRO A 159 2.66 -11.64 1.88
C PRO A 159 3.98 -11.64 2.64
N ASN A 160 5.04 -11.29 1.92
CA ASN A 160 6.41 -11.38 2.41
C ASN A 160 6.51 -10.63 3.75
N PRO A 161 6.95 -11.26 4.84
CA PRO A 161 7.30 -10.52 6.03
C PRO A 161 8.50 -9.65 5.66
N GLY A 162 8.28 -8.36 5.54
CA GLY A 162 9.21 -7.38 5.00
C GLY A 162 10.65 -7.59 5.44
N ILE A 163 11.53 -7.41 4.46
CA ILE A 163 12.97 -7.30 4.65
C ILE A 163 13.29 -6.04 5.44
#